data_198aaba4ff3159f7c9f35b244b5d3a57
#
_entry.id   198aaba4ff3159f7c9f35b244b5d3a57
#
_cell.length_a   1.000
_cell.length_b   1.000
_cell.length_c   1.000
_cell.angle_alpha   90.00
_cell.angle_beta   90.00
_cell.angle_gamma   90.00
#
_symmetry.space_group_name_H-M   'P 1'
#
loop_
_entity.id
_entity.type
_entity.pdbx_description
1 polymer ?
#
loop_
_entity_poly.entity_id
_entity_poly.type
_entity_poly.pdbx_seq_one_letter_code
_entity_poly.pdbx_strand_id
1 'polypeptide(L)'
;VPGSSRINFKILCDEDKSETQVNGVGPILTSDKIEEFKYTLEDIKEGDTVVMDGLVPPGFEESTYKEILAYLSEKNIDLIIDTSGQALLDCLKYHPFLIKPNMRELSAIIGKPMDNEKQILEGIEILKEKGANNVIVSRGINGVIMVDSNGKVYKKKTLSEKAISTYGAGDALLAGFICGWKLYNDFDKALDIAIACGTSKALNGHHPTKDEVIHYLELLHAKV
;
A
#
# COMPACT_ATOMS: atom_id res chain seq x y z
N VAL A 1 9.63 -4.35 24.14
CA VAL A 1 10.57 -5.05 23.27
C VAL A 1 11.97 -4.52 23.57
N PRO A 2 12.98 -5.35 23.84
CA PRO A 2 14.36 -4.88 24.04
C PRO A 2 14.91 -4.24 22.76
N GLY A 3 15.67 -3.14 22.92
CA GLY A 3 16.27 -2.40 21.81
C GLY A 3 15.53 -1.10 21.49
N SER A 4 15.95 -0.46 20.41
CA SER A 4 15.33 0.78 19.90
C SER A 4 14.48 0.50 18.67
N SER A 5 13.47 1.34 18.46
CA SER A 5 12.70 1.34 17.23
C SER A 5 13.63 1.46 16.01
N ARG A 6 13.23 0.84 14.92
CA ARG A 6 13.93 0.94 13.66
C ARG A 6 14.05 2.40 13.21
N ILE A 7 15.27 2.82 12.89
CA ILE A 7 15.53 4.15 12.34
C ILE A 7 15.99 3.95 10.90
N ASN A 8 15.30 4.61 9.98
CA ASN A 8 15.66 4.61 8.57
C ASN A 8 16.07 6.03 8.17
N PHE A 9 17.14 6.14 7.41
CA PHE A 9 17.63 7.41 6.86
C PHE A 9 17.51 7.37 5.33
N LYS A 10 17.06 8.48 4.77
CA LYS A 10 17.12 8.72 3.34
C LYS A 10 17.96 9.96 3.09
N ILE A 11 19.02 9.81 2.32
CA ILE A 11 19.92 10.88 1.92
C ILE A 11 19.61 11.22 0.48
N LEU A 12 19.30 12.49 0.22
CA LEU A 12 19.08 13.04 -1.12
C LEU A 12 20.31 13.86 -1.49
N CYS A 13 20.93 13.56 -2.61
CA CYS A 13 21.99 14.38 -3.17
C CYS A 13 21.37 15.46 -4.07
N ASP A 14 21.64 16.73 -3.75
CA ASP A 14 21.08 17.84 -4.54
C ASP A 14 21.74 18.00 -5.91
N GLU A 15 22.99 17.52 -6.06
CA GLU A 15 23.75 17.68 -7.31
C GLU A 15 23.27 16.74 -8.41
N ASP A 16 23.16 15.44 -8.12
CA ASP A 16 22.82 14.40 -9.11
C ASP A 16 21.41 13.81 -8.91
N LYS A 17 20.66 14.32 -7.89
CA LYS A 17 19.34 13.84 -7.49
C LYS A 17 19.31 12.36 -7.10
N SER A 18 20.46 11.78 -6.77
CA SER A 18 20.54 10.41 -6.29
C SER A 18 19.93 10.28 -4.89
N GLU A 19 19.36 9.11 -4.61
CA GLU A 19 18.79 8.76 -3.32
C GLU A 19 19.54 7.57 -2.72
N THR A 20 20.02 7.71 -1.50
CA THR A 20 20.61 6.62 -0.72
C THR A 20 19.73 6.34 0.49
N GLN A 21 19.32 5.11 0.67
CA GLN A 21 18.51 4.68 1.82
C GLN A 21 19.34 3.77 2.72
N VAL A 22 19.42 4.13 4.00
CA VAL A 22 20.03 3.32 5.06
C VAL A 22 18.94 2.88 6.02
N ASN A 23 18.71 1.59 6.08
CA ASN A 23 17.65 1.00 6.90
C ASN A 23 18.26 0.32 8.12
N GLY A 24 17.85 0.72 9.32
CA GLY A 24 18.18 0.04 10.56
C GLY A 24 17.52 -1.34 10.64
N VAL A 25 18.05 -2.21 11.49
CA VAL A 25 17.51 -3.58 11.67
C VAL A 25 16.24 -3.58 12.52
N GLY A 26 16.14 -2.66 13.49
CA GLY A 26 15.05 -2.64 14.47
C GLY A 26 15.24 -3.67 15.59
N PRO A 27 14.29 -3.73 16.55
CA PRO A 27 14.33 -4.67 17.66
C PRO A 27 14.02 -6.09 17.20
N ILE A 28 14.57 -7.07 17.90
CA ILE A 28 14.22 -8.48 17.72
C ILE A 28 12.97 -8.79 18.55
N LEU A 29 11.94 -9.33 17.93
CA LEU A 29 10.75 -9.77 18.63
C LEU A 29 11.01 -11.08 19.35
N THR A 30 10.67 -11.11 20.64
CA THR A 30 10.71 -12.31 21.47
C THR A 30 9.37 -13.05 21.42
N SER A 31 9.35 -14.35 21.70
CA SER A 31 8.14 -15.18 21.61
C SER A 31 6.99 -14.63 22.47
N ASP A 32 7.29 -14.13 23.68
CA ASP A 32 6.30 -13.50 24.55
C ASP A 32 5.66 -12.25 23.93
N LYS A 33 6.44 -11.45 23.19
CA LYS A 33 5.92 -10.27 22.49
C LYS A 33 5.12 -10.62 21.23
N ILE A 34 5.43 -11.72 20.60
CA ILE A 34 4.63 -12.26 19.50
C ILE A 34 3.28 -12.75 20.03
N GLU A 35 3.25 -13.45 21.15
CA GLU A 35 1.99 -13.88 21.77
C GLU A 35 1.16 -12.69 22.27
N GLU A 36 1.78 -11.69 22.88
CA GLU A 36 1.11 -10.44 23.27
C GLU A 36 0.50 -9.74 22.04
N PHE A 37 1.21 -9.70 20.91
CA PHE A 37 0.68 -9.18 19.65
C PHE A 37 -0.51 -9.99 19.15
N LYS A 38 -0.44 -11.33 19.15
CA LYS A 38 -1.57 -12.18 18.76
C LYS A 38 -2.81 -11.90 19.60
N TYR A 39 -2.64 -11.63 20.88
CA TYR A 39 -3.74 -11.25 21.78
C TYR A 39 -4.47 -10.00 21.31
N THR A 40 -3.75 -9.01 20.77
CA THR A 40 -4.38 -7.77 20.25
C THR A 40 -5.27 -8.04 19.04
N LEU A 41 -5.03 -9.13 18.30
CA LEU A 41 -5.84 -9.50 17.14
C LEU A 41 -7.23 -10.03 17.53
N GLU A 42 -7.44 -10.42 18.80
CA GLU A 42 -8.74 -10.88 19.31
C GLU A 42 -9.77 -9.75 19.34
N ASP A 43 -9.31 -8.50 19.51
CA ASP A 43 -10.16 -7.30 19.52
C ASP A 43 -10.72 -6.93 18.15
N ILE A 44 -10.19 -7.53 17.05
CA ILE A 44 -10.63 -7.27 15.69
C ILE A 44 -12.03 -7.84 15.46
N LYS A 45 -12.94 -6.97 14.99
CA LYS A 45 -14.36 -7.28 14.78
C LYS A 45 -14.69 -7.35 13.30
N GLU A 46 -15.83 -7.98 13.01
CA GLU A 46 -16.43 -7.96 11.68
C GLU A 46 -16.61 -6.52 11.16
N GLY A 47 -16.22 -6.29 9.91
CA GLY A 47 -16.26 -4.99 9.26
C GLY A 47 -15.06 -4.07 9.55
N ASP A 48 -14.12 -4.51 10.41
CA ASP A 48 -12.87 -3.78 10.60
C ASP A 48 -11.99 -3.82 9.35
N THR A 49 -11.05 -2.88 9.28
CA THR A 49 -9.98 -2.89 8.28
C THR A 49 -8.65 -3.15 8.97
N VAL A 50 -7.96 -4.16 8.53
CA VAL A 50 -6.61 -4.48 8.99
C VAL A 50 -5.62 -4.24 7.87
N VAL A 51 -4.61 -3.42 8.15
CA VAL A 51 -3.54 -3.11 7.20
C VAL A 51 -2.25 -3.76 7.69
N MET A 52 -1.68 -4.63 6.86
CA MET A 52 -0.36 -5.21 7.06
C MET A 52 0.61 -4.55 6.09
N ASP A 53 1.40 -3.63 6.60
CA ASP A 53 2.33 -2.80 5.83
C ASP A 53 3.77 -3.00 6.32
N GLY A 54 4.71 -2.87 5.39
CA GLY A 54 6.13 -2.86 5.67
C GLY A 54 6.81 -4.22 5.63
N LEU A 55 7.88 -4.34 6.43
CA LEU A 55 8.74 -5.52 6.47
C LEU A 55 8.49 -6.33 7.75
N VAL A 56 8.56 -7.64 7.62
CA VAL A 56 8.54 -8.56 8.75
C VAL A 56 9.78 -8.28 9.64
N PRO A 57 9.60 -7.97 10.94
CA PRO A 57 10.72 -7.65 11.82
C PRO A 57 11.56 -8.90 12.15
N PRO A 58 12.84 -8.73 12.55
CA PRO A 58 13.67 -9.83 13.03
C PRO A 58 13.04 -10.54 14.22
N GLY A 59 13.16 -11.88 14.25
CA GLY A 59 12.54 -12.72 15.28
C GLY A 59 11.08 -13.09 15.03
N PHE A 60 10.48 -12.51 13.98
CA PHE A 60 9.12 -12.87 13.54
C PHE A 60 9.24 -13.93 12.45
N GLU A 61 8.94 -15.16 12.76
CA GLU A 61 9.08 -16.28 11.82
C GLU A 61 8.00 -16.24 10.73
N GLU A 62 8.34 -16.77 9.56
CA GLU A 62 7.42 -16.86 8.42
C GLU A 62 6.16 -17.68 8.77
N SER A 63 6.31 -18.73 9.60
CA SER A 63 5.21 -19.52 10.11
C SER A 63 4.21 -18.69 10.92
N THR A 64 4.71 -17.84 11.81
CA THR A 64 3.88 -16.93 12.62
C THR A 64 3.14 -15.92 11.75
N TYR A 65 3.80 -15.38 10.71
CA TYR A 65 3.16 -14.49 9.76
C TYR A 65 2.01 -15.19 9.03
N LYS A 66 2.22 -16.43 8.59
CA LYS A 66 1.19 -17.24 7.95
C LYS A 66 0.03 -17.58 8.89
N GLU A 67 0.30 -17.88 10.16
CA GLU A 67 -0.75 -18.11 11.17
C GLU A 67 -1.63 -16.88 11.37
N ILE A 68 -1.02 -15.69 11.46
CA ILE A 68 -1.76 -14.42 11.59
C ILE A 68 -2.62 -14.16 10.36
N LEU A 69 -2.09 -14.34 9.16
CA LEU A 69 -2.85 -14.17 7.93
C LEU A 69 -4.01 -15.16 7.83
N ALA A 70 -3.79 -16.42 8.19
CA ALA A 70 -4.85 -17.43 8.24
C ALA A 70 -5.97 -17.00 9.19
N TYR A 71 -5.60 -16.61 10.42
CA TYR A 71 -6.55 -16.12 11.42
C TYR A 71 -7.35 -14.90 10.94
N LEU A 72 -6.68 -13.93 10.32
CA LEU A 72 -7.34 -12.73 9.80
C LEU A 72 -8.24 -13.03 8.60
N SER A 73 -7.86 -14.00 7.75
CA SER A 73 -8.65 -14.36 6.57
C SER A 73 -9.96 -15.07 6.90
N GLU A 74 -10.08 -15.66 8.09
CA GLU A 74 -11.32 -16.27 8.59
C GLU A 74 -12.31 -15.23 9.14
N LYS A 75 -11.84 -14.00 9.38
CA LYS A 75 -12.68 -12.89 9.85
C LYS A 75 -13.30 -12.16 8.65
N ASN A 76 -14.53 -11.70 8.78
CA ASN A 76 -15.18 -10.85 7.78
C ASN A 76 -14.68 -9.41 7.91
N ILE A 77 -13.46 -9.14 7.44
CA ILE A 77 -12.74 -7.88 7.53
C ILE A 77 -12.19 -7.46 6.16
N ASP A 78 -11.84 -6.18 6.02
CA ASP A 78 -11.06 -5.70 4.89
C ASP A 78 -9.56 -5.90 5.19
N LEU A 79 -8.98 -7.04 4.81
CA LEU A 79 -7.55 -7.29 4.94
C LEU A 79 -6.78 -6.63 3.80
N ILE A 80 -5.94 -5.66 4.11
CA ILE A 80 -5.12 -4.91 3.15
C ILE A 80 -3.66 -5.26 3.35
N ILE A 81 -2.96 -5.62 2.27
CA ILE A 81 -1.55 -6.01 2.29
C ILE A 81 -0.74 -5.05 1.43
N ASP A 82 0.20 -4.35 2.07
CA ASP A 82 1.16 -3.46 1.39
C ASP A 82 2.61 -3.92 1.68
N THR A 83 2.97 -5.01 1.05
CA THR A 83 4.33 -5.58 1.07
C THR A 83 4.76 -5.95 -0.35
N SER A 84 5.97 -6.44 -0.54
CA SER A 84 6.52 -6.68 -1.87
C SER A 84 7.17 -8.06 -2.02
N GLY A 85 7.49 -8.42 -3.27
CA GLY A 85 8.23 -9.63 -3.61
C GLY A 85 7.51 -10.91 -3.21
N GLN A 86 8.29 -11.90 -2.71
CA GLN A 86 7.75 -13.20 -2.32
C GLN A 86 6.75 -13.09 -1.15
N ALA A 87 6.98 -12.18 -0.21
CA ALA A 87 6.07 -11.96 0.91
C ALA A 87 4.65 -11.58 0.45
N LEU A 88 4.53 -10.73 -0.59
CA LEU A 88 3.24 -10.41 -1.18
C LEU A 88 2.59 -11.64 -1.82
N LEU A 89 3.35 -12.42 -2.60
CA LEU A 89 2.83 -13.62 -3.26
C LEU A 89 2.31 -14.65 -2.25
N ASP A 90 3.01 -14.81 -1.13
CA ASP A 90 2.62 -15.74 -0.06
C ASP A 90 1.33 -15.32 0.67
N CYS A 91 1.00 -14.01 0.63
CA CYS A 91 -0.22 -13.48 1.20
C CYS A 91 -1.47 -13.71 0.32
N LEU A 92 -1.32 -13.85 -1.01
CA LEU A 92 -2.44 -13.87 -1.94
C LEU A 92 -3.43 -15.02 -1.70
N LYS A 93 -2.94 -16.18 -1.25
CA LYS A 93 -3.78 -17.34 -0.91
C LYS A 93 -4.78 -17.09 0.23
N TYR A 94 -4.62 -16.01 0.98
CA TYR A 94 -5.52 -15.57 2.05
C TYR A 94 -6.56 -14.55 1.57
N HIS A 95 -6.65 -14.34 0.27
CA HIS A 95 -7.64 -13.51 -0.40
C HIS A 95 -7.75 -12.08 0.15
N PRO A 96 -6.63 -11.31 0.22
CA PRO A 96 -6.67 -9.96 0.74
C PRO A 96 -7.68 -9.10 -0.01
N PHE A 97 -8.42 -8.26 0.73
CA PHE A 97 -9.35 -7.29 0.16
C PHE A 97 -8.66 -6.38 -0.84
N LEU A 98 -7.45 -5.92 -0.51
CA LEU A 98 -6.67 -5.01 -1.35
C LEU A 98 -5.18 -5.28 -1.24
N ILE A 99 -4.49 -5.20 -2.37
CA ILE A 99 -3.04 -5.07 -2.47
C ILE A 99 -2.68 -3.84 -3.30
N LYS A 100 -1.48 -3.23 -3.03
CA LYS A 100 -1.07 -2.01 -3.71
C LYS A 100 0.39 -2.07 -4.21
N PRO A 101 0.76 -2.92 -5.14
CA PRO A 101 2.11 -2.89 -5.71
C PRO A 101 2.35 -1.62 -6.53
N ASN A 102 3.60 -1.14 -6.56
CA ASN A 102 4.03 -0.17 -7.55
C ASN A 102 4.50 -0.87 -8.84
N MET A 103 4.79 -0.09 -9.88
CA MET A 103 5.22 -0.62 -11.19
C MET A 103 6.46 -1.51 -11.10
N ARG A 104 7.44 -1.17 -10.25
CA ARG A 104 8.68 -1.95 -10.10
C ARG A 104 8.40 -3.27 -9.40
N GLU A 105 7.58 -3.24 -8.36
CA GLU A 105 7.15 -4.43 -7.60
C GLU A 105 6.33 -5.36 -8.48
N LEU A 106 5.36 -4.84 -9.23
CA LEU A 106 4.58 -5.61 -10.18
C LEU A 106 5.48 -6.27 -11.23
N SER A 107 6.38 -5.49 -11.85
CA SER A 107 7.34 -6.00 -12.83
C SER A 107 8.23 -7.11 -12.27
N ALA A 108 8.72 -6.94 -11.03
CA ALA A 108 9.56 -7.94 -10.36
C ALA A 108 8.78 -9.22 -10.05
N ILE A 109 7.54 -9.11 -9.59
CA ILE A 109 6.68 -10.26 -9.27
C ILE A 109 6.31 -11.05 -10.53
N ILE A 110 5.98 -10.36 -11.61
CA ILE A 110 5.56 -10.98 -12.87
C ILE A 110 6.77 -11.47 -13.70
N GLY A 111 7.96 -10.93 -13.43
CA GLY A 111 9.19 -11.26 -14.18
C GLY A 111 9.24 -10.66 -15.58
N LYS A 112 8.45 -9.62 -15.84
CA LYS A 112 8.37 -8.94 -17.15
C LYS A 112 8.25 -7.42 -16.96
N PRO A 113 8.75 -6.61 -17.92
CA PRO A 113 8.51 -5.16 -17.92
C PRO A 113 7.01 -4.83 -18.00
N MET A 114 6.64 -3.70 -17.40
CA MET A 114 5.27 -3.15 -17.41
C MET A 114 5.26 -1.83 -18.20
N ASP A 115 5.61 -1.89 -19.50
CA ASP A 115 5.86 -0.71 -20.32
C ASP A 115 4.58 -0.02 -20.80
N ASN A 116 3.47 -0.71 -20.77
CA ASN A 116 2.19 -0.21 -21.25
C ASN A 116 1.02 -0.73 -20.40
N GLU A 117 -0.13 -0.10 -20.60
CA GLU A 117 -1.34 -0.40 -19.84
C GLU A 117 -1.80 -1.85 -19.98
N LYS A 118 -1.68 -2.43 -21.18
CA LYS A 118 -2.07 -3.82 -21.43
C LYS A 118 -1.27 -4.79 -20.54
N GLN A 119 0.05 -4.59 -20.48
CA GLN A 119 0.92 -5.40 -19.62
C GLN A 119 0.62 -5.23 -18.13
N ILE A 120 0.28 -4.00 -17.71
CA ILE A 120 -0.15 -3.73 -16.31
C ILE A 120 -1.43 -4.50 -16.00
N LEU A 121 -2.43 -4.44 -16.86
CA LEU A 121 -3.70 -5.16 -16.67
C LEU A 121 -3.49 -6.68 -16.67
N GLU A 122 -2.66 -7.21 -17.56
CA GLU A 122 -2.25 -8.64 -17.55
C GLU A 122 -1.56 -9.02 -16.24
N GLY A 123 -0.67 -8.16 -15.71
CA GLY A 123 0.00 -8.38 -14.43
C GLY A 123 -0.98 -8.34 -13.25
N ILE A 124 -1.95 -7.43 -13.27
CA ILE A 124 -3.02 -7.37 -12.26
C ILE A 124 -3.85 -8.66 -12.29
N GLU A 125 -4.23 -9.14 -13.46
CA GLU A 125 -5.04 -10.36 -13.59
C GLU A 125 -4.32 -11.56 -12.99
N ILE A 126 -3.00 -11.72 -13.23
CA ILE A 126 -2.20 -12.77 -12.60
C ILE A 126 -2.25 -12.69 -11.07
N LEU A 127 -2.21 -11.49 -10.49
CA LEU A 127 -2.30 -11.32 -9.03
C LEU A 127 -3.71 -11.66 -8.52
N LYS A 128 -4.74 -11.34 -9.27
CA LYS A 128 -6.14 -11.70 -8.96
C LYS A 128 -6.36 -13.21 -9.04
N GLU A 129 -5.86 -13.87 -10.08
CA GLU A 129 -5.91 -15.35 -10.21
C GLU A 129 -5.20 -16.04 -9.04
N LYS A 130 -4.19 -15.40 -8.44
CA LYS A 130 -3.49 -15.89 -7.24
C LYS A 130 -4.22 -15.60 -5.93
N GLY A 131 -5.31 -14.82 -5.96
CA GLY A 131 -6.19 -14.60 -4.81
C GLY A 131 -6.42 -13.15 -4.39
N ALA A 132 -5.79 -12.15 -4.98
CA ALA A 132 -6.10 -10.75 -4.65
C ALA A 132 -7.51 -10.38 -5.10
N ASN A 133 -8.34 -9.80 -4.21
CA ASN A 133 -9.68 -9.35 -4.59
C ASN A 133 -9.62 -8.05 -5.38
N ASN A 134 -8.94 -7.03 -4.87
CA ASN A 134 -8.76 -5.74 -5.51
C ASN A 134 -7.27 -5.43 -5.62
N VAL A 135 -6.83 -4.85 -6.73
CA VAL A 135 -5.42 -4.51 -6.95
C VAL A 135 -5.30 -3.07 -7.42
N ILE A 136 -4.55 -2.24 -6.69
CA ILE A 136 -4.14 -0.91 -7.11
C ILE A 136 -2.68 -0.98 -7.54
N VAL A 137 -2.37 -0.54 -8.76
CA VAL A 137 -0.99 -0.36 -9.22
C VAL A 137 -0.67 1.14 -9.24
N SER A 138 0.27 1.55 -8.37
CA SER A 138 0.75 2.92 -8.36
C SER A 138 1.84 3.14 -9.41
N ARG A 139 1.71 4.23 -10.20
CA ARG A 139 2.55 4.54 -11.36
C ARG A 139 3.29 5.88 -11.23
N GLY A 140 3.52 6.32 -10.01
CA GLY A 140 4.14 7.61 -9.73
C GLY A 140 3.33 8.77 -10.33
N ILE A 141 3.98 9.61 -11.14
CA ILE A 141 3.34 10.76 -11.81
C ILE A 141 2.23 10.36 -12.80
N ASN A 142 2.18 9.11 -13.22
CA ASN A 142 1.13 8.60 -14.12
C ASN A 142 -0.13 8.15 -13.38
N GLY A 143 -0.19 8.36 -12.06
CA GLY A 143 -1.37 8.06 -11.25
C GLY A 143 -1.49 6.59 -10.88
N VAL A 144 -2.70 6.05 -10.93
CA VAL A 144 -2.99 4.68 -10.56
C VAL A 144 -3.88 3.98 -11.60
N ILE A 145 -3.73 2.66 -11.66
CA ILE A 145 -4.72 1.76 -12.25
C ILE A 145 -5.19 0.83 -11.14
N MET A 146 -6.51 0.66 -11.02
CA MET A 146 -7.11 -0.31 -10.12
C MET A 146 -8.00 -1.26 -10.91
N VAL A 147 -8.00 -2.53 -10.52
CA VAL A 147 -9.00 -3.52 -10.96
C VAL A 147 -9.67 -4.08 -9.72
N ASP A 148 -10.99 -3.98 -9.66
CA ASP A 148 -11.77 -4.50 -8.52
C ASP A 148 -12.05 -6.01 -8.63
N SER A 149 -12.71 -6.56 -7.62
CA SER A 149 -13.08 -7.97 -7.56
C SER A 149 -13.98 -8.40 -8.72
N ASN A 150 -14.76 -7.48 -9.29
CA ASN A 150 -15.67 -7.72 -10.42
C ASN A 150 -14.99 -7.56 -11.79
N GLY A 151 -13.70 -7.21 -11.83
CA GLY A 151 -12.94 -6.96 -13.05
C GLY A 151 -13.13 -5.55 -13.63
N LYS A 152 -13.82 -4.65 -12.92
CA LYS A 152 -13.96 -3.26 -13.38
C LYS A 152 -12.64 -2.52 -13.21
N VAL A 153 -12.23 -1.82 -14.26
CA VAL A 153 -10.98 -1.04 -14.33
C VAL A 153 -11.26 0.43 -13.99
N TYR A 154 -10.48 0.97 -13.08
CA TYR A 154 -10.47 2.38 -12.71
C TYR A 154 -9.10 2.97 -13.02
N LYS A 155 -9.07 4.22 -13.50
CA LYS A 155 -7.84 4.92 -13.84
C LYS A 155 -7.92 6.35 -13.32
N LYS A 156 -6.95 6.74 -12.52
CA LYS A 156 -6.83 8.11 -12.04
C LYS A 156 -5.44 8.65 -12.35
N LYS A 157 -5.36 9.88 -12.82
CA LYS A 157 -4.11 10.61 -13.05
C LYS A 157 -3.75 11.41 -11.81
N THR A 158 -2.46 11.70 -11.62
CA THR A 158 -2.04 12.65 -10.58
C THR A 158 -2.29 14.10 -11.04
N LEU A 159 -2.27 15.00 -10.08
CA LEU A 159 -2.46 16.44 -10.33
C LEU A 159 -1.19 17.15 -10.77
N SER A 160 -0.01 16.60 -10.49
CA SER A 160 1.26 17.28 -10.68
C SER A 160 2.31 16.39 -11.34
N GLU A 161 3.11 17.03 -12.20
CA GLU A 161 4.25 16.41 -12.88
C GLU A 161 5.56 16.49 -12.06
N LYS A 162 5.61 17.31 -11.00
CA LYS A 162 6.82 17.57 -10.21
C LYS A 162 6.58 17.23 -8.75
N ALA A 163 7.17 16.13 -8.28
CA ALA A 163 7.21 15.78 -6.86
C ALA A 163 8.47 16.35 -6.20
N ILE A 164 8.34 16.86 -4.96
CA ILE A 164 9.47 17.21 -4.10
C ILE A 164 10.09 15.93 -3.53
N SER A 165 9.22 14.98 -3.14
CA SER A 165 9.64 13.68 -2.61
C SER A 165 8.59 12.62 -2.89
N THR A 166 9.02 11.46 -3.34
CA THR A 166 8.11 10.30 -3.52
C THR A 166 8.00 9.43 -2.27
N TYR A 167 8.79 9.72 -1.23
CA TYR A 167 8.80 8.92 0.01
C TYR A 167 7.50 9.07 0.79
N GLY A 168 6.87 7.92 1.11
CA GLY A 168 5.58 7.87 1.81
C GLY A 168 4.38 8.32 0.99
N ALA A 169 4.56 8.67 -0.30
CA ALA A 169 3.43 9.01 -1.17
C ALA A 169 2.53 7.78 -1.44
N GLY A 170 3.12 6.58 -1.50
CA GLY A 170 2.40 5.32 -1.61
C GLY A 170 1.56 5.02 -0.38
N ASP A 171 2.11 5.27 0.80
CA ASP A 171 1.42 5.05 2.08
C ASP A 171 0.30 6.07 2.26
N ALA A 172 0.53 7.35 1.91
CA ALA A 172 -0.49 8.39 1.91
C ALA A 172 -1.62 8.09 0.91
N LEU A 173 -1.30 7.55 -0.26
CA LEU A 173 -2.27 7.09 -1.25
C LEU A 173 -3.13 5.96 -0.68
N LEU A 174 -2.52 4.96 -0.05
CA LEU A 174 -3.23 3.85 0.57
C LEU A 174 -4.14 4.32 1.71
N ALA A 175 -3.63 5.17 2.60
CA ALA A 175 -4.42 5.74 3.69
C ALA A 175 -5.62 6.55 3.16
N GLY A 176 -5.42 7.35 2.11
CA GLY A 176 -6.49 8.08 1.43
C GLY A 176 -7.54 7.16 0.81
N PHE A 177 -7.10 6.06 0.17
CA PHE A 177 -8.01 5.05 -0.37
C PHE A 177 -8.88 4.42 0.73
N ILE A 178 -8.25 4.00 1.83
CA ILE A 178 -8.97 3.38 2.97
C ILE A 178 -10.00 4.37 3.54
N CYS A 179 -9.61 5.62 3.75
CA CYS A 179 -10.51 6.67 4.23
C CYS A 179 -11.70 6.85 3.29
N GLY A 180 -11.45 6.97 1.99
CA GLY A 180 -12.50 7.14 0.99
C GLY A 180 -13.42 5.92 0.87
N TRP A 181 -12.85 4.72 0.92
CA TRP A 181 -13.62 3.48 0.93
C TRP A 181 -14.58 3.40 2.13
N LYS A 182 -14.08 3.66 3.33
CA LYS A 182 -14.90 3.65 4.54
C LYS A 182 -15.99 4.73 4.57
N LEU A 183 -15.73 5.88 3.95
CA LEU A 183 -16.70 6.98 3.91
C LEU A 183 -17.79 6.78 2.86
N TYR A 184 -17.44 6.24 1.70
CA TYR A 184 -18.34 6.26 0.54
C TYR A 184 -18.72 4.89 0.02
N ASN A 185 -18.01 3.82 0.37
CA ASN A 185 -18.17 2.48 -0.20
C ASN A 185 -18.20 2.51 -1.74
N ASP A 186 -17.33 3.35 -2.32
CA ASP A 186 -17.23 3.64 -3.75
C ASP A 186 -15.76 3.74 -4.14
N PHE A 187 -15.30 2.85 -5.02
CA PHE A 187 -13.89 2.80 -5.42
C PHE A 187 -13.44 4.03 -6.21
N ASP A 188 -14.32 4.63 -7.00
CA ASP A 188 -13.97 5.82 -7.78
C ASP A 188 -13.69 7.02 -6.88
N LYS A 189 -14.55 7.26 -5.89
CA LYS A 189 -14.37 8.28 -4.87
C LYS A 189 -13.19 7.99 -3.94
N ALA A 190 -13.01 6.72 -3.57
CA ALA A 190 -11.87 6.30 -2.77
C ALA A 190 -10.54 6.60 -3.49
N LEU A 191 -10.47 6.35 -4.79
CA LEU A 191 -9.31 6.67 -5.60
C LEU A 191 -9.06 8.17 -5.76
N ASP A 192 -10.10 9.02 -5.81
CA ASP A 192 -9.92 10.47 -5.82
C ASP A 192 -9.24 10.95 -4.54
N ILE A 193 -9.69 10.47 -3.38
CA ILE A 193 -9.06 10.80 -2.09
C ILE A 193 -7.64 10.22 -2.03
N ALA A 194 -7.43 9.00 -2.51
CA ALA A 194 -6.11 8.39 -2.61
C ALA A 194 -5.12 9.26 -3.41
N ILE A 195 -5.53 9.72 -4.59
CA ILE A 195 -4.73 10.60 -5.44
C ILE A 195 -4.47 11.95 -4.76
N ALA A 196 -5.46 12.54 -4.11
CA ALA A 196 -5.29 13.80 -3.39
C ALA A 196 -4.27 13.66 -2.24
N CYS A 197 -4.36 12.60 -1.43
CA CYS A 197 -3.42 12.32 -0.35
C CYS A 197 -2.01 12.04 -0.87
N GLY A 198 -1.86 11.17 -1.86
CA GLY A 198 -0.56 10.86 -2.47
C GLY A 198 0.09 12.08 -3.12
N THR A 199 -0.71 12.94 -3.79
CA THR A 199 -0.23 14.18 -4.39
C THR A 199 0.21 15.18 -3.33
N SER A 200 -0.60 15.39 -2.27
CA SER A 200 -0.23 16.28 -1.16
C SER A 200 1.10 15.86 -0.53
N LYS A 201 1.26 14.57 -0.21
CA LYS A 201 2.51 14.05 0.34
C LYS A 201 3.70 14.27 -0.59
N ALA A 202 3.53 14.01 -1.88
CA ALA A 202 4.61 14.14 -2.86
C ALA A 202 5.05 15.60 -3.09
N LEU A 203 4.12 16.55 -3.01
CA LEU A 203 4.38 17.98 -3.24
C LEU A 203 4.84 18.73 -1.99
N ASN A 204 4.34 18.35 -0.80
CA ASN A 204 4.59 19.09 0.44
C ASN A 204 5.65 18.43 1.31
N GLY A 205 5.99 17.16 1.07
CA GLY A 205 7.00 16.42 1.83
C GLY A 205 6.57 15.96 3.24
N HIS A 206 5.49 16.53 3.80
CA HIS A 206 4.90 16.14 5.09
C HIS A 206 3.62 15.29 4.91
N HIS A 207 3.06 14.77 6.00
CA HIS A 207 1.78 14.06 5.94
C HIS A 207 0.65 15.01 5.51
N PRO A 208 -0.28 14.54 4.65
CA PRO A 208 -1.40 15.35 4.17
C PRO A 208 -2.27 15.87 5.31
N THR A 209 -2.63 17.15 5.26
CA THR A 209 -3.66 17.72 6.12
C THR A 209 -5.02 17.63 5.44
N LYS A 210 -6.10 17.75 6.23
CA LYS A 210 -7.47 17.72 5.71
C LYS A 210 -7.69 18.81 4.66
N ASP A 211 -7.22 20.02 4.91
CA ASP A 211 -7.42 21.17 4.02
C ASP A 211 -6.67 20.98 2.69
N GLU A 212 -5.46 20.42 2.72
CA GLU A 212 -4.73 20.06 1.51
C GLU A 212 -5.45 18.99 0.70
N VAL A 213 -5.97 17.95 1.34
CA VAL A 213 -6.73 16.91 0.66
C VAL A 213 -7.97 17.49 -0.01
N ILE A 214 -8.72 18.37 0.67
CA ILE A 214 -9.89 19.07 0.09
C ILE A 214 -9.45 19.89 -1.12
N HIS A 215 -8.39 20.69 -0.98
CA HIS A 215 -7.86 21.50 -2.07
C HIS A 215 -7.49 20.64 -3.30
N TYR A 216 -6.79 19.53 -3.11
CA TYR A 216 -6.42 18.65 -4.22
C TYR A 216 -7.62 17.91 -4.83
N LEU A 217 -8.65 17.58 -4.05
CA LEU A 217 -9.90 17.05 -4.57
C LEU A 217 -10.63 18.06 -5.48
N GLU A 218 -10.71 19.33 -5.06
CA GLU A 218 -11.27 20.39 -5.89
C GLU A 218 -10.53 20.54 -7.23
N LEU A 219 -9.19 20.47 -7.20
CA LEU A 219 -8.37 20.54 -8.41
C LEU A 219 -8.55 19.31 -9.32
N LEU A 220 -8.78 18.12 -8.76
CA LEU A 220 -9.09 16.91 -9.54
C LEU A 220 -10.40 17.08 -10.31
N HIS A 221 -11.43 17.59 -9.65
CA HIS A 221 -12.75 17.76 -10.23
C HIS A 221 -12.84 18.97 -11.20
N ALA A 222 -11.99 19.97 -11.03
CA ALA A 222 -11.93 21.13 -11.93
C ALA A 222 -11.22 20.83 -13.28
N LYS A 223 -10.53 19.70 -13.40
CA LYS A 223 -9.84 19.26 -14.63
C LYS A 223 -10.68 18.34 -15.53
N VAL A 224 -11.96 18.10 -15.18
CA VAL A 224 -12.89 17.27 -15.96
C VAL A 224 -13.67 18.10 -16.97
#